data_570154f5b227272c171a06dcd3f09f80
#
_entry.id   570154f5b227272c171a06dcd3f09f80
#
_cell.length_a   1.000
_cell.length_b   1.000
_cell.length_c   1.000
_cell.angle_alpha   90.00
_cell.angle_beta   90.00
_cell.angle_gamma   90.00
#
_symmetry.space_group_name_H-M   'P 1'
#
loop_
_entity.id
_entity.type
_entity.pdbx_description
1 polymer ?
#
loop_
_entity_poly.entity_id
_entity_poly.type
_entity_poly.pdbx_seq_one_letter_code
_entity_poly.pdbx_strand_id
1 'polypeptide(L)'
;MRAVFTNDDAGASASEQAVEAFRTVSQWLNECSITATFFWVPKPPQWRRCHELWNSALLEARGLGHDFQLHGLAHDSCLEFGVPQESTRRTNAAVFAEYEANRGHWNRAHSAGRLAGKLRQARRAYEAVFGEPPLVFRAPCFGVCPAMYEALAEVGIHYSSSRGINPTATAYVLLGDPALRRWAPDFPRRPWVEPPGVIEYPCMEDLCIGGVRPDQVDDLFDLITSELAHCLDELGDDGVLIFGSHHHSMARTWAYTRPLFEHVFEWLTARGVTDWVTFKDFVSMRC
;
A
#
# COMPACT_ATOMS: atom_id res chain seq x y z
N MET A 1 -7.12 -4.13 19.96
CA MET A 1 -6.48 -4.65 18.72
C MET A 1 -5.66 -3.56 18.07
N ARG A 2 -4.54 -3.91 17.40
CA ARG A 2 -3.68 -2.99 16.64
C ARG A 2 -4.11 -2.89 15.19
N ALA A 3 -3.92 -1.69 14.62
CA ALA A 3 -4.03 -1.49 13.17
C ALA A 3 -2.82 -0.72 12.62
N VAL A 4 -2.44 -1.06 11.40
CA VAL A 4 -1.51 -0.31 10.56
C VAL A 4 -2.28 0.24 9.38
N PHE A 5 -2.51 1.54 9.35
CA PHE A 5 -3.04 2.20 8.16
C PHE A 5 -1.89 2.53 7.22
N THR A 6 -2.02 2.14 5.97
CA THR A 6 -0.99 2.35 4.96
C THR A 6 -1.46 3.27 3.85
N ASN A 7 -0.54 3.98 3.22
CA ASN A 7 -0.86 4.85 2.09
C ASN A 7 0.24 4.72 1.04
N ASP A 8 -0.15 4.29 -0.14
CA ASP A 8 0.79 3.99 -1.21
C ASP A 8 1.04 5.20 -2.13
N ASP A 9 2.06 5.10 -2.99
CA ASP A 9 2.42 6.06 -4.02
C ASP A 9 3.00 7.40 -3.56
N ALA A 10 3.46 7.53 -2.31
CA ALA A 10 4.19 8.73 -1.91
C ALA A 10 5.40 8.92 -2.85
N GLY A 11 5.49 10.07 -3.51
CA GLY A 11 6.56 10.36 -4.47
C GLY A 11 6.35 9.85 -5.90
N ALA A 12 5.34 9.04 -6.19
CA ALA A 12 5.14 8.45 -7.53
C ALA A 12 4.83 9.49 -8.63
N SER A 13 4.27 10.63 -8.28
CA SER A 13 3.93 11.70 -9.23
C SER A 13 4.85 12.91 -9.07
N ALA A 14 5.27 13.50 -10.18
CA ALA A 14 6.11 14.70 -10.24
C ALA A 14 5.30 16.01 -10.35
N SER A 15 4.11 16.10 -9.78
CA SER A 15 3.28 17.30 -9.80
C SER A 15 3.18 17.94 -8.41
N GLU A 16 3.14 19.27 -8.38
CA GLU A 16 2.87 20.03 -7.14
C GLU A 16 1.53 19.65 -6.52
N GLN A 17 0.53 19.38 -7.36
CA GLN A 17 -0.79 18.92 -6.91
C GLN A 17 -0.72 17.59 -6.16
N ALA A 18 0.15 16.66 -6.59
CA ALA A 18 0.34 15.39 -5.89
C ALA A 18 1.02 15.57 -4.52
N VAL A 19 1.98 16.50 -4.43
CA VAL A 19 2.61 16.87 -3.15
C VAL A 19 1.59 17.50 -2.21
N GLU A 20 0.74 18.38 -2.71
CA GLU A 20 -0.31 19.02 -1.90
C GLU A 20 -1.37 18.01 -1.44
N ALA A 21 -1.77 17.08 -2.29
CA ALA A 21 -2.65 15.98 -1.92
C ALA A 21 -2.03 15.11 -0.81
N PHE A 22 -0.74 14.83 -0.90
CA PHE A 22 -0.01 14.10 0.12
C PHE A 22 0.02 14.85 1.47
N ARG A 23 0.35 16.16 1.45
CA ARG A 23 0.33 17.01 2.66
C ARG A 23 -1.05 17.04 3.31
N THR A 24 -2.09 17.27 2.50
CA THR A 24 -3.48 17.30 2.98
C THR A 24 -3.85 16.00 3.70
N VAL A 25 -3.53 14.85 3.10
CA VAL A 25 -3.89 13.55 3.68
C VAL A 25 -3.05 13.24 4.92
N SER A 26 -1.73 13.48 4.90
CA SER A 26 -0.86 13.22 6.06
C SER A 26 -1.21 14.10 7.26
N GLN A 27 -1.51 15.38 7.02
CA GLN A 27 -1.94 16.27 8.09
C GLN A 27 -3.29 15.87 8.67
N TRP A 28 -4.27 15.53 7.82
CA TRP A 28 -5.58 15.06 8.26
C TRP A 28 -5.49 13.77 9.08
N LEU A 29 -4.67 12.81 8.69
CA LEU A 29 -4.45 11.59 9.49
C LEU A 29 -3.92 11.92 10.88
N ASN A 30 -3.00 12.88 10.99
CA ASN A 30 -2.52 13.36 12.28
C ASN A 30 -3.64 14.05 13.09
N GLU A 31 -4.51 14.83 12.47
CA GLU A 31 -5.70 15.42 13.11
C GLU A 31 -6.65 14.35 13.65
N CYS A 32 -6.77 13.22 12.95
CA CYS A 32 -7.50 12.04 13.39
C CYS A 32 -6.77 11.20 14.47
N SER A 33 -5.57 11.60 14.88
CA SER A 33 -4.70 10.84 15.80
C SER A 33 -4.32 9.45 15.23
N ILE A 34 -4.18 9.34 13.92
CA ILE A 34 -3.77 8.12 13.21
C ILE A 34 -2.36 8.30 12.69
N THR A 35 -1.44 7.49 13.21
CA THR A 35 -0.13 7.33 12.58
C THR A 35 -0.24 6.36 11.42
N ALA A 36 0.34 6.70 10.28
CA ALA A 36 0.27 5.89 9.07
C ALA A 36 1.67 5.53 8.56
N THR A 37 1.76 4.45 7.80
CA THR A 37 2.95 4.12 7.02
C THR A 37 2.72 4.49 5.56
N PHE A 38 3.53 5.39 5.02
CA PHE A 38 3.53 5.73 3.61
C PHE A 38 4.56 4.90 2.86
N PHE A 39 4.10 4.19 1.82
CA PHE A 39 5.00 3.48 0.93
C PHE A 39 5.48 4.44 -0.16
N TRP A 40 6.79 4.72 -0.13
CA TRP A 40 7.45 5.75 -0.92
C TRP A 40 8.13 5.18 -2.17
N VAL A 41 7.98 5.89 -3.29
CA VAL A 41 8.62 5.61 -4.58
C VAL A 41 9.87 6.47 -4.73
N PRO A 42 11.09 5.92 -4.64
CA PRO A 42 12.33 6.70 -4.57
C PRO A 42 12.73 7.41 -5.87
N LYS A 43 12.44 6.83 -7.02
CA LYS A 43 12.90 7.32 -8.33
C LYS A 43 11.83 7.24 -9.42
N PRO A 44 10.73 8.00 -9.30
CA PRO A 44 9.73 8.03 -10.36
C PRO A 44 10.31 8.66 -11.64
N PRO A 45 9.77 8.36 -12.83
CA PRO A 45 10.33 8.77 -14.13
C PRO A 45 10.58 10.28 -14.30
N GLN A 46 9.88 11.12 -13.59
CA GLN A 46 9.98 12.60 -13.71
C GLN A 46 10.50 13.27 -12.44
N TRP A 47 11.20 12.56 -11.59
CA TRP A 47 11.66 12.94 -10.27
C TRP A 47 12.33 14.34 -10.17
N ARG A 48 13.09 14.77 -11.19
CA ARG A 48 13.91 15.97 -11.12
C ARG A 48 13.11 17.28 -10.94
N ARG A 49 11.82 17.31 -11.26
CA ARG A 49 10.99 18.53 -11.21
C ARG A 49 10.43 18.85 -9.83
N CYS A 50 10.20 17.86 -8.99
CA CYS A 50 9.53 18.03 -7.69
C CYS A 50 10.32 17.45 -6.52
N HIS A 51 11.59 17.09 -6.74
CA HIS A 51 12.41 16.42 -5.74
C HIS A 51 12.48 17.17 -4.40
N GLU A 52 12.72 18.47 -4.42
CA GLU A 52 12.83 19.26 -3.18
C GLU A 52 11.47 19.39 -2.47
N LEU A 53 10.39 19.56 -3.24
CA LEU A 53 9.03 19.64 -2.69
C LEU A 53 8.63 18.32 -2.01
N TRP A 54 8.92 17.19 -2.66
CA TRP A 54 8.67 15.88 -2.08
C TRP A 54 9.51 15.64 -0.83
N ASN A 55 10.81 15.93 -0.85
CA ASN A 55 11.66 15.75 0.32
C ASN A 55 11.16 16.57 1.50
N SER A 56 10.77 17.83 1.29
CA SER A 56 10.17 18.67 2.33
C SER A 56 8.89 18.01 2.89
N ALA A 57 7.96 17.62 2.03
CA ALA A 57 6.68 17.04 2.43
C ALA A 57 6.85 15.69 3.18
N LEU A 58 7.78 14.84 2.74
CA LEU A 58 8.08 13.58 3.42
C LEU A 58 8.63 13.80 4.83
N LEU A 59 9.57 14.75 4.98
CA LEU A 59 10.15 15.09 6.29
C LEU A 59 9.14 15.80 7.20
N GLU A 60 8.27 16.64 6.66
CA GLU A 60 7.14 17.23 7.38
C GLU A 60 6.23 16.14 7.95
N ALA A 61 5.78 15.20 7.11
CA ALA A 61 4.92 14.10 7.53
C ALA A 61 5.62 13.16 8.55
N ARG A 62 6.94 12.94 8.39
CA ARG A 62 7.71 12.22 9.41
C ARG A 62 7.73 12.95 10.75
N GLY A 63 7.80 14.27 10.73
CA GLY A 63 7.70 15.11 11.93
C GLY A 63 6.35 15.00 12.64
N LEU A 64 5.28 14.60 11.95
CA LEU A 64 3.97 14.30 12.50
C LEU A 64 3.87 12.87 13.08
N GLY A 65 4.93 12.06 13.00
CA GLY A 65 4.95 10.69 13.52
C GLY A 65 4.62 9.60 12.47
N HIS A 66 4.42 9.97 11.21
CA HIS A 66 4.23 8.98 10.14
C HIS A 66 5.54 8.27 9.79
N ASP A 67 5.41 7.01 9.38
CA ASP A 67 6.52 6.17 8.90
C ASP A 67 6.57 6.15 7.37
N PHE A 68 7.76 5.87 6.85
CA PHE A 68 7.98 5.66 5.42
C PHE A 68 8.62 4.32 5.18
N GLN A 69 8.16 3.61 4.14
CA GLN A 69 8.71 2.33 3.72
C GLN A 69 8.82 2.28 2.18
N LEU A 70 9.46 1.28 1.61
CA LEU A 70 9.72 1.24 0.17
C LEU A 70 8.51 0.76 -0.65
N HIS A 71 8.19 1.51 -1.72
CA HIS A 71 7.22 1.14 -2.76
C HIS A 71 7.88 0.99 -4.13
N GLY A 72 8.60 -0.10 -4.33
CA GLY A 72 9.37 -0.30 -5.56
C GLY A 72 10.59 0.63 -5.67
N LEU A 73 10.99 0.93 -6.90
CA LEU A 73 12.02 1.89 -7.23
C LEU A 73 11.47 3.09 -8.00
N ALA A 74 10.76 2.85 -9.10
CA ALA A 74 10.30 3.87 -10.03
C ALA A 74 8.78 3.93 -10.18
N HIS A 75 8.09 2.84 -9.91
CA HIS A 75 6.66 2.68 -10.16
C HIS A 75 6.25 3.09 -11.58
N ASP A 76 7.11 2.80 -12.55
CA ASP A 76 6.88 3.07 -13.97
C ASP A 76 6.03 1.98 -14.63
N SER A 77 5.83 0.87 -13.95
CA SER A 77 4.97 -0.24 -14.35
C SER A 77 4.45 -1.01 -13.14
N CYS A 78 3.20 -1.47 -13.23
CA CYS A 78 2.63 -2.45 -12.29
C CYS A 78 3.33 -3.82 -12.34
N LEU A 79 4.19 -4.05 -13.33
CA LEU A 79 5.02 -5.25 -13.48
C LEU A 79 6.45 -5.06 -12.98
N GLU A 80 6.72 -3.99 -12.22
CA GLU A 80 8.09 -3.64 -11.82
C GLU A 80 8.79 -4.74 -11.01
N PHE A 81 8.08 -5.43 -10.10
CA PHE A 81 8.62 -6.48 -9.22
C PHE A 81 7.96 -7.84 -9.38
N GLY A 82 6.95 -7.94 -10.21
CA GLY A 82 6.23 -9.19 -10.46
C GLY A 82 4.91 -8.96 -11.17
N VAL A 83 4.02 -9.92 -11.07
CA VAL A 83 2.69 -9.85 -11.66
C VAL A 83 1.67 -9.57 -10.55
N PRO A 84 0.72 -8.64 -10.75
CA PRO A 84 -0.36 -8.42 -9.80
C PRO A 84 -1.14 -9.72 -9.50
N GLN A 85 -1.76 -9.76 -8.34
CA GLN A 85 -2.52 -10.94 -7.93
C GLN A 85 -3.74 -11.16 -8.82
N GLU A 86 -4.12 -12.41 -9.04
CA GLU A 86 -5.25 -12.78 -9.89
C GLU A 86 -6.56 -12.14 -9.45
N SER A 87 -6.73 -11.91 -8.14
CA SER A 87 -7.89 -11.18 -7.58
C SER A 87 -8.05 -9.76 -8.17
N THR A 88 -6.95 -9.15 -8.63
CA THR A 88 -6.97 -7.81 -9.23
C THR A 88 -7.07 -7.83 -10.76
N ARG A 89 -7.22 -9.00 -11.40
CA ARG A 89 -7.23 -9.11 -12.87
C ARG A 89 -8.27 -8.20 -13.53
N ARG A 90 -9.45 -8.07 -12.96
CA ARG A 90 -10.51 -7.24 -13.56
C ARG A 90 -10.20 -5.74 -13.49
N THR A 91 -9.57 -5.29 -12.40
CA THR A 91 -9.16 -3.90 -12.24
C THR A 91 -7.84 -3.57 -12.94
N ASN A 92 -7.01 -4.59 -13.22
CA ASN A 92 -5.70 -4.49 -13.85
C ASN A 92 -5.62 -5.25 -15.20
N ALA A 93 -6.72 -5.37 -15.94
CA ALA A 93 -6.79 -6.19 -17.16
C ALA A 93 -5.70 -5.85 -18.19
N ALA A 94 -5.38 -4.57 -18.38
CA ALA A 94 -4.33 -4.13 -19.30
C ALA A 94 -2.93 -4.60 -18.87
N VAL A 95 -2.65 -4.62 -17.56
CA VAL A 95 -1.36 -5.10 -16.99
C VAL A 95 -1.18 -6.59 -17.24
N PHE A 96 -2.25 -7.37 -17.05
CA PHE A 96 -2.21 -8.81 -17.34
C PHE A 96 -2.03 -9.09 -18.83
N ALA A 97 -2.73 -8.34 -19.71
CA ALA A 97 -2.55 -8.45 -21.14
C ALA A 97 -1.12 -8.12 -21.59
N GLU A 98 -0.51 -7.06 -21.03
CA GLU A 98 0.89 -6.70 -21.27
C GLU A 98 1.83 -7.83 -20.83
N TYR A 99 1.64 -8.38 -19.64
CA TYR A 99 2.46 -9.50 -19.17
C TYR A 99 2.34 -10.72 -20.07
N GLU A 100 1.13 -11.09 -20.47
CA GLU A 100 0.86 -12.25 -21.32
C GLU A 100 1.47 -12.10 -22.72
N ALA A 101 1.38 -10.90 -23.29
CA ALA A 101 1.98 -10.60 -24.60
C ALA A 101 3.51 -10.61 -24.57
N ASN A 102 4.13 -10.24 -23.43
CA ASN A 102 5.57 -10.02 -23.32
C ASN A 102 6.23 -10.90 -22.24
N ARG A 103 5.72 -12.11 -21.98
CA ARG A 103 6.22 -13.03 -20.93
C ARG A 103 7.74 -13.22 -20.94
N GLY A 104 8.34 -13.38 -22.12
CA GLY A 104 9.78 -13.57 -22.23
C GLY A 104 10.61 -12.37 -21.78
N HIS A 105 10.10 -11.16 -21.98
CA HIS A 105 10.69 -9.93 -21.45
C HIS A 105 10.58 -9.88 -19.92
N TRP A 106 9.38 -10.06 -19.40
CA TRP A 106 9.09 -9.93 -17.97
C TRP A 106 9.77 -11.04 -17.15
N ASN A 107 9.82 -12.28 -17.63
CA ASN A 107 10.56 -13.35 -16.95
C ASN A 107 12.05 -13.01 -16.79
N ARG A 108 12.66 -12.34 -17.79
CA ARG A 108 14.05 -11.87 -17.66
C ARG A 108 14.16 -10.65 -16.73
N ALA A 109 13.19 -9.75 -16.75
CA ALA A 109 13.14 -8.58 -15.87
C ALA A 109 12.97 -8.99 -14.40
N HIS A 110 12.21 -10.03 -14.15
CA HIS A 110 11.91 -10.56 -12.81
C HIS A 110 12.96 -11.59 -12.31
N SER A 111 14.21 -11.55 -12.81
CA SER A 111 15.27 -12.35 -12.21
C SER A 111 15.76 -11.74 -10.89
N ALA A 112 16.10 -12.57 -9.90
CA ALA A 112 16.50 -12.13 -8.56
C ALA A 112 17.62 -11.08 -8.57
N GLY A 113 18.67 -11.30 -9.39
CA GLY A 113 19.77 -10.34 -9.48
C GLY A 113 19.38 -8.96 -10.04
N ARG A 114 18.42 -8.88 -10.98
CA ARG A 114 17.91 -7.60 -11.50
C ARG A 114 17.04 -6.90 -10.46
N LEU A 115 16.17 -7.64 -9.80
CA LEU A 115 15.31 -7.10 -8.74
C LEU A 115 16.15 -6.64 -7.55
N ALA A 116 17.16 -7.40 -7.12
CA ALA A 116 18.11 -6.98 -6.09
C ALA A 116 18.88 -5.70 -6.49
N GLY A 117 19.24 -5.57 -7.77
CA GLY A 117 19.84 -4.33 -8.31
C GLY A 117 18.93 -3.12 -8.17
N LYS A 118 17.62 -3.24 -8.46
CA LYS A 118 16.61 -2.19 -8.23
C LYS A 118 16.47 -1.88 -6.74
N LEU A 119 16.33 -2.90 -5.90
CA LEU A 119 16.16 -2.73 -4.45
C LEU A 119 17.37 -2.05 -3.80
N ARG A 120 18.61 -2.38 -4.21
CA ARG A 120 19.81 -1.66 -3.72
C ARG A 120 19.79 -0.17 -4.11
N GLN A 121 19.27 0.17 -5.28
CA GLN A 121 19.11 1.57 -5.68
C GLN A 121 18.04 2.26 -4.86
N ALA A 122 16.88 1.61 -4.66
CA ALA A 122 15.78 2.13 -3.85
C ALA A 122 16.23 2.34 -2.39
N ARG A 123 16.90 1.35 -1.80
CA ARG A 123 17.44 1.42 -0.45
C ARG A 123 18.42 2.57 -0.27
N ARG A 124 19.38 2.76 -1.17
CA ARG A 124 20.31 3.92 -1.11
C ARG A 124 19.60 5.26 -1.18
N ALA A 125 18.57 5.37 -2.04
CA ALA A 125 17.80 6.60 -2.11
C ALA A 125 17.00 6.84 -0.81
N TYR A 126 16.44 5.79 -0.22
CA TYR A 126 15.73 5.84 1.05
C TYR A 126 16.66 6.28 2.19
N GLU A 127 17.82 5.63 2.33
CA GLU A 127 18.83 5.96 3.35
C GLU A 127 19.34 7.41 3.22
N ALA A 128 19.44 7.94 1.99
CA ALA A 128 19.84 9.32 1.75
C ALA A 128 18.81 10.35 2.23
N VAL A 129 17.50 10.01 2.22
CA VAL A 129 16.42 10.90 2.68
C VAL A 129 16.15 10.73 4.17
N PHE A 130 16.09 9.49 4.66
CA PHE A 130 15.62 9.19 6.00
C PHE A 130 16.74 8.88 7.01
N GLY A 131 17.98 8.65 6.56
CA GLY A 131 19.12 8.38 7.42
C GLY A 131 19.16 6.99 8.06
N GLU A 132 18.27 6.10 7.65
CA GLU A 132 18.13 4.74 8.17
C GLU A 132 17.70 3.77 7.05
N PRO A 133 17.93 2.46 7.16
CA PRO A 133 17.49 1.50 6.16
C PRO A 133 15.97 1.28 6.20
N PRO A 134 15.32 1.00 5.06
CA PRO A 134 13.92 0.56 5.06
C PRO A 134 13.81 -0.84 5.67
N LEU A 135 12.73 -1.10 6.39
CA LEU A 135 12.46 -2.39 7.00
C LEU A 135 11.45 -3.21 6.20
N VAL A 136 10.49 -2.53 5.58
CA VAL A 136 9.35 -3.14 4.91
C VAL A 136 9.33 -2.74 3.44
N PHE A 137 8.89 -3.65 2.60
CA PHE A 137 8.69 -3.42 1.17
C PHE A 137 7.25 -3.70 0.77
N ARG A 138 6.69 -2.86 -0.10
CA ARG A 138 5.46 -3.15 -0.82
C ARG A 138 5.71 -3.03 -2.33
N ALA A 139 5.35 -4.07 -3.06
CA ALA A 139 5.49 -4.06 -4.52
C ALA A 139 4.46 -3.13 -5.16
N PRO A 140 4.83 -2.31 -6.16
CA PRO A 140 3.89 -1.57 -6.98
C PRO A 140 2.75 -2.45 -7.50
N CYS A 141 1.52 -1.95 -7.42
CA CYS A 141 0.31 -2.67 -7.79
C CYS A 141 0.21 -4.09 -7.19
N PHE A 142 0.89 -4.35 -6.08
CA PHE A 142 0.98 -5.66 -5.44
C PHE A 142 1.50 -6.77 -6.40
N GLY A 143 2.35 -6.36 -7.34
CA GLY A 143 2.97 -7.27 -8.32
C GLY A 143 4.13 -8.05 -7.73
N VAL A 144 3.96 -9.36 -7.56
CA VAL A 144 4.93 -10.22 -6.89
C VAL A 144 5.39 -11.39 -7.76
N CYS A 145 6.61 -11.86 -7.50
CA CYS A 145 7.13 -13.12 -8.02
C CYS A 145 8.10 -13.74 -6.98
N PRO A 146 8.39 -15.06 -7.04
CA PRO A 146 9.32 -15.69 -6.10
C PRO A 146 10.69 -15.01 -6.03
N ALA A 147 11.24 -14.62 -7.17
CA ALA A 147 12.53 -13.93 -7.26
C ALA A 147 12.55 -12.55 -6.56
N MET A 148 11.40 -11.92 -6.33
CA MET A 148 11.31 -10.70 -5.53
C MET A 148 11.66 -10.97 -4.07
N TYR A 149 11.15 -12.05 -3.49
CA TYR A 149 11.45 -12.42 -2.10
C TYR A 149 12.93 -12.80 -1.92
N GLU A 150 13.52 -13.51 -2.90
CA GLU A 150 14.96 -13.76 -2.94
C GLU A 150 15.76 -12.46 -2.95
N ALA A 151 15.35 -11.50 -3.79
CA ALA A 151 16.00 -10.20 -3.90
C ALA A 151 15.84 -9.35 -2.61
N LEU A 152 14.68 -9.38 -1.95
CA LEU A 152 14.44 -8.70 -0.68
C LEU A 152 15.38 -9.25 0.40
N ALA A 153 15.47 -10.57 0.56
CA ALA A 153 16.37 -11.21 1.51
C ALA A 153 17.84 -10.87 1.23
N GLU A 154 18.26 -10.89 -0.06
CA GLU A 154 19.64 -10.54 -0.47
C GLU A 154 20.02 -9.10 -0.07
N VAL A 155 19.08 -8.16 -0.11
CA VAL A 155 19.35 -6.76 0.27
C VAL A 155 19.06 -6.45 1.73
N GLY A 156 18.68 -7.46 2.53
CA GLY A 156 18.42 -7.32 3.96
C GLY A 156 17.08 -6.65 4.30
N ILE A 157 16.08 -6.78 3.45
CA ILE A 157 14.69 -6.39 3.74
C ILE A 157 13.91 -7.68 4.07
N HIS A 158 13.52 -7.82 5.33
CA HIS A 158 12.95 -9.08 5.84
C HIS A 158 11.43 -9.07 5.96
N TYR A 159 10.79 -7.93 5.69
CA TYR A 159 9.34 -7.78 5.78
C TYR A 159 8.77 -7.29 4.46
N SER A 160 7.64 -7.86 4.06
CA SER A 160 6.88 -7.47 2.88
C SER A 160 5.42 -7.27 3.24
N SER A 161 4.74 -6.39 2.52
CA SER A 161 3.29 -6.23 2.56
C SER A 161 2.75 -6.10 1.13
N SER A 162 3.11 -7.09 0.30
CA SER A 162 2.85 -7.07 -1.14
C SER A 162 1.76 -8.04 -1.58
N ARG A 163 1.16 -8.77 -0.64
CA ARG A 163 0.11 -9.77 -0.93
C ARG A 163 -1.09 -9.61 -0.02
N GLY A 164 -2.07 -10.43 -0.25
CA GLY A 164 -3.22 -10.54 0.63
C GLY A 164 -4.27 -9.48 0.41
N ILE A 165 -4.27 -8.85 -0.76
CA ILE A 165 -5.18 -7.73 -1.01
C ILE A 165 -6.57 -8.19 -1.42
N ASN A 166 -7.56 -7.57 -0.80
CA ASN A 166 -8.94 -7.59 -1.24
C ASN A 166 -9.26 -6.27 -1.96
N PRO A 167 -9.51 -6.27 -3.28
CA PRO A 167 -9.79 -5.06 -4.03
C PRO A 167 -11.30 -4.73 -4.10
N THR A 168 -12.12 -5.22 -3.20
CA THR A 168 -13.57 -5.15 -3.31
C THR A 168 -14.08 -3.72 -3.41
N ALA A 169 -13.65 -2.83 -2.51
CA ALA A 169 -14.04 -1.42 -2.53
C ALA A 169 -13.54 -0.71 -3.79
N THR A 170 -12.28 -0.91 -4.16
CA THR A 170 -11.68 -0.37 -5.38
C THR A 170 -12.43 -0.84 -6.63
N ALA A 171 -12.75 -2.13 -6.72
CA ALA A 171 -13.49 -2.70 -7.85
C ALA A 171 -14.93 -2.17 -7.93
N TYR A 172 -15.59 -1.98 -6.81
CA TYR A 172 -16.94 -1.37 -6.77
C TYR A 172 -16.92 0.06 -7.35
N VAL A 173 -15.97 0.88 -6.95
CA VAL A 173 -15.85 2.26 -7.47
C VAL A 173 -15.51 2.28 -8.95
N LEU A 174 -14.56 1.43 -9.40
CA LEU A 174 -14.10 1.43 -10.79
C LEU A 174 -15.06 0.75 -11.77
N LEU A 175 -15.74 -0.29 -11.35
CA LEU A 175 -16.55 -1.15 -12.23
C LEU A 175 -18.06 -1.02 -11.99
N GLY A 176 -18.47 -0.39 -10.87
CA GLY A 176 -19.87 -0.20 -10.52
C GLY A 176 -20.63 -1.49 -10.20
N ASP A 177 -19.93 -2.59 -9.90
CA ASP A 177 -20.52 -3.91 -9.73
C ASP A 177 -20.53 -4.32 -8.24
N PRO A 178 -21.68 -4.23 -7.54
CA PRO A 178 -21.80 -4.65 -6.15
C PRO A 178 -21.67 -6.16 -5.94
N ALA A 179 -21.76 -6.98 -6.99
CA ALA A 179 -21.61 -8.43 -6.89
C ALA A 179 -20.14 -8.84 -6.68
N LEU A 180 -19.18 -7.92 -6.83
CA LEU A 180 -17.77 -8.14 -6.54
C LEU A 180 -17.48 -8.39 -5.06
N ARG A 181 -18.43 -8.21 -4.17
CA ARG A 181 -18.34 -8.53 -2.72
C ARG A 181 -17.85 -9.96 -2.40
N ARG A 182 -17.87 -10.88 -3.36
CA ARG A 182 -17.45 -12.29 -3.18
C ARG A 182 -16.08 -12.59 -3.80
N TRP A 183 -15.32 -11.57 -4.16
CA TRP A 183 -14.14 -11.73 -4.99
C TRP A 183 -12.82 -11.76 -4.20
N ALA A 184 -12.91 -11.72 -2.87
CA ALA A 184 -11.74 -11.84 -2.02
C ALA A 184 -11.03 -13.17 -2.29
N PRO A 185 -9.75 -13.16 -2.57
CA PRO A 185 -8.99 -14.38 -2.66
C PRO A 185 -8.92 -15.03 -1.28
N ASP A 186 -8.88 -16.36 -1.32
CA ASP A 186 -8.73 -17.15 -0.12
C ASP A 186 -7.25 -17.19 0.28
N PHE A 187 -6.80 -16.22 1.07
CA PHE A 187 -5.48 -16.24 1.65
C PHE A 187 -5.46 -15.89 3.14
N PRO A 188 -4.36 -16.30 3.82
CA PRO A 188 -4.25 -16.05 5.26
C PRO A 188 -4.37 -14.56 5.58
N ARG A 189 -5.14 -14.23 6.62
CA ARG A 189 -5.14 -12.88 7.20
C ARG A 189 -3.97 -12.66 8.15
N ARG A 190 -3.34 -13.73 8.59
CA ARG A 190 -2.16 -13.69 9.45
C ARG A 190 -0.87 -13.72 8.65
N PRO A 191 0.21 -13.12 9.15
CA PRO A 191 1.50 -13.16 8.48
C PRO A 191 2.01 -14.59 8.25
N TRP A 192 2.75 -14.79 7.16
CA TRP A 192 3.42 -16.06 6.85
C TRP A 192 4.84 -15.81 6.34
N VAL A 193 5.63 -16.86 6.24
CA VAL A 193 6.99 -16.80 5.74
C VAL A 193 7.03 -17.20 4.27
N GLU A 194 7.49 -16.30 3.42
CA GLU A 194 7.83 -16.58 2.03
C GLU A 194 9.31 -16.99 1.92
N PRO A 195 9.64 -18.03 1.12
CA PRO A 195 11.04 -18.36 0.89
C PRO A 195 11.81 -17.18 0.26
N PRO A 196 13.06 -16.92 0.68
CA PRO A 196 13.89 -17.68 1.61
C PRO A 196 13.84 -17.22 3.08
N GLY A 197 12.75 -16.61 3.54
CA GLY A 197 12.61 -16.21 4.94
C GLY A 197 12.06 -14.78 5.13
N VAL A 198 11.48 -14.19 4.09
CA VAL A 198 10.80 -12.89 4.19
C VAL A 198 9.42 -13.09 4.81
N ILE A 199 9.09 -12.32 5.83
CA ILE A 199 7.77 -12.35 6.46
C ILE A 199 6.82 -11.47 5.64
N GLU A 200 5.78 -12.08 5.08
CA GLU A 200 4.72 -11.38 4.36
C GLU A 200 3.59 -11.01 5.33
N TYR A 201 3.28 -9.74 5.40
CA TYR A 201 2.15 -9.17 6.14
C TYR A 201 1.06 -8.78 5.14
N PRO A 202 -0.07 -9.49 5.08
CA PRO A 202 -1.09 -9.24 4.07
C PRO A 202 -1.71 -7.85 4.22
N CYS A 203 -1.85 -7.13 3.11
CA CYS A 203 -2.69 -5.94 3.04
C CYS A 203 -4.14 -6.39 2.82
N MET A 204 -4.96 -6.31 3.84
CA MET A 204 -6.28 -6.96 3.86
C MET A 204 -7.30 -6.24 3.01
N GLU A 205 -7.18 -4.92 2.88
CA GLU A 205 -8.04 -4.11 2.03
C GLU A 205 -7.23 -2.97 1.40
N ASP A 206 -7.36 -2.79 0.09
CA ASP A 206 -6.83 -1.64 -0.63
C ASP A 206 -7.97 -0.72 -1.07
N LEU A 207 -8.07 0.41 -0.39
CA LEU A 207 -9.13 1.39 -0.60
C LEU A 207 -8.70 2.46 -1.63
N CYS A 208 -8.32 2.04 -2.84
CA CYS A 208 -8.06 2.95 -3.95
C CYS A 208 -9.39 3.43 -4.56
N ILE A 209 -10.12 4.26 -3.83
CA ILE A 209 -11.51 4.69 -4.12
C ILE A 209 -11.63 6.07 -4.74
N GLY A 210 -10.59 6.52 -5.45
CA GLY A 210 -10.60 7.80 -6.15
C GLY A 210 -11.62 7.83 -7.29
N GLY A 211 -12.58 8.74 -7.19
CA GLY A 211 -13.69 8.85 -8.15
C GLY A 211 -15.01 8.34 -7.60
N VAL A 212 -15.07 8.04 -6.30
CA VAL A 212 -16.35 7.74 -5.61
C VAL A 212 -17.34 8.87 -5.85
N ARG A 213 -18.58 8.50 -6.17
CA ARG A 213 -19.70 9.43 -6.36
C ARG A 213 -20.51 9.54 -5.07
N PRO A 214 -21.26 10.67 -4.88
CA PRO A 214 -22.09 10.86 -3.68
C PRO A 214 -23.07 9.72 -3.42
N ASP A 215 -23.67 9.17 -4.50
CA ASP A 215 -24.62 8.07 -4.45
C ASP A 215 -24.02 6.71 -4.10
N GLN A 216 -22.69 6.60 -4.03
CA GLN A 216 -21.96 5.39 -3.68
C GLN A 216 -21.43 5.36 -2.24
N VAL A 217 -21.47 6.50 -1.51
CA VAL A 217 -20.77 6.63 -0.22
C VAL A 217 -21.31 5.65 0.82
N ASP A 218 -22.63 5.54 0.96
CA ASP A 218 -23.25 4.66 1.96
C ASP A 218 -23.02 3.18 1.62
N ASP A 219 -23.22 2.78 0.37
CA ASP A 219 -22.93 1.43 -0.11
C ASP A 219 -21.44 1.06 0.09
N LEU A 220 -20.57 2.03 -0.13
CA LEU A 220 -19.13 1.84 0.02
C LEU A 220 -18.72 1.70 1.48
N PHE A 221 -19.34 2.48 2.38
CA PHE A 221 -19.16 2.33 3.81
C PHE A 221 -19.56 0.94 4.30
N ASP A 222 -20.74 0.47 3.91
CA ASP A 222 -21.26 -0.87 4.25
C ASP A 222 -20.35 -1.96 3.72
N LEU A 223 -19.86 -1.80 2.49
CA LEU A 223 -18.94 -2.74 1.86
C LEU A 223 -17.59 -2.82 2.61
N ILE A 224 -16.95 -1.68 2.85
CA ILE A 224 -15.67 -1.60 3.56
C ILE A 224 -15.80 -2.19 4.97
N THR A 225 -16.81 -1.78 5.72
CA THR A 225 -16.99 -2.24 7.10
C THR A 225 -17.35 -3.72 7.19
N SER A 226 -18.07 -4.27 6.22
CA SER A 226 -18.32 -5.70 6.10
C SER A 226 -17.04 -6.50 5.88
N GLU A 227 -16.17 -6.06 4.98
CA GLU A 227 -14.88 -6.72 4.70
C GLU A 227 -13.92 -6.60 5.90
N LEU A 228 -13.84 -5.43 6.51
CA LEU A 228 -13.02 -5.23 7.70
C LEU A 228 -13.53 -6.03 8.92
N ALA A 229 -14.85 -6.19 9.08
CA ALA A 229 -15.42 -7.04 10.11
C ALA A 229 -14.96 -8.49 9.96
N HIS A 230 -15.02 -9.01 8.73
CA HIS A 230 -14.54 -10.35 8.42
C HIS A 230 -13.05 -10.52 8.72
N CYS A 231 -12.22 -9.50 8.40
CA CYS A 231 -10.81 -9.51 8.76
C CYS A 231 -10.59 -9.51 10.29
N LEU A 232 -11.35 -8.71 11.04
CA LEU A 232 -11.25 -8.65 12.49
C LEU A 232 -11.62 -9.99 13.15
N ASP A 233 -12.68 -10.64 12.65
CA ASP A 233 -13.12 -11.95 13.16
C ASP A 233 -12.05 -13.04 12.94
N GLU A 234 -11.39 -13.06 11.78
CA GLU A 234 -10.31 -14.01 11.49
C GLU A 234 -9.01 -13.71 12.26
N LEU A 235 -8.70 -12.45 12.50
CA LEU A 235 -7.49 -12.04 13.21
C LEU A 235 -7.55 -12.33 14.70
N GLY A 236 -8.73 -12.15 15.33
CA GLY A 236 -8.87 -12.21 16.78
C GLY A 236 -8.07 -11.10 17.49
N ASP A 237 -8.01 -11.17 18.82
CA ASP A 237 -7.45 -10.09 19.66
C ASP A 237 -5.94 -9.85 19.47
N ASP A 238 -5.19 -10.88 19.11
CA ASP A 238 -3.72 -10.83 18.95
C ASP A 238 -3.27 -10.46 17.52
N GLY A 239 -4.20 -10.30 16.61
CA GLY A 239 -3.92 -9.94 15.23
C GLY A 239 -3.57 -8.47 15.03
N VAL A 240 -3.06 -8.16 13.85
CA VAL A 240 -2.89 -6.78 13.36
C VAL A 240 -3.68 -6.60 12.08
N LEU A 241 -4.54 -5.60 12.07
CA LEU A 241 -5.28 -5.21 10.88
C LEU A 241 -4.40 -4.30 10.02
N ILE A 242 -4.07 -4.73 8.80
CA ILE A 242 -3.30 -3.94 7.84
C ILE A 242 -4.19 -3.64 6.65
N PHE A 243 -4.48 -2.39 6.41
CA PHE A 243 -5.26 -1.94 5.26
C PHE A 243 -4.77 -0.57 4.82
N GLY A 244 -5.17 -0.13 3.65
CA GLY A 244 -4.61 1.10 3.12
C GLY A 244 -5.42 1.77 2.05
N SER A 245 -4.88 2.89 1.60
CA SER A 245 -5.40 3.71 0.52
C SER A 245 -4.26 4.43 -0.21
N HIS A 246 -4.61 5.35 -1.07
CA HIS A 246 -3.67 6.17 -1.83
C HIS A 246 -4.04 7.65 -1.65
N HIS A 247 -3.09 8.49 -1.21
CA HIS A 247 -3.34 9.91 -0.95
C HIS A 247 -3.92 10.64 -2.17
N HIS A 248 -3.42 10.35 -3.37
CA HIS A 248 -3.92 10.95 -4.61
C HIS A 248 -5.35 10.49 -4.95
N SER A 249 -5.70 9.26 -4.59
CA SER A 249 -7.03 8.70 -4.73
C SER A 249 -8.01 9.38 -3.76
N MET A 250 -7.62 9.49 -2.49
CA MET A 250 -8.40 10.17 -1.46
C MET A 250 -8.65 11.63 -1.82
N ALA A 251 -7.60 12.36 -2.21
CA ALA A 251 -7.68 13.79 -2.53
C ALA A 251 -8.54 14.09 -3.77
N ARG A 252 -8.67 13.15 -4.71
CA ARG A 252 -9.46 13.35 -5.94
C ARG A 252 -10.94 13.67 -5.65
N THR A 253 -11.52 13.05 -4.63
CA THR A 253 -12.91 13.21 -4.21
C THR A 253 -13.00 13.52 -2.72
N TRP A 254 -12.11 14.40 -2.24
CA TRP A 254 -11.89 14.69 -0.82
C TRP A 254 -13.15 15.00 -0.02
N ALA A 255 -14.11 15.70 -0.63
CA ALA A 255 -15.38 16.04 0.00
C ALA A 255 -16.21 14.80 0.41
N TYR A 256 -15.97 13.65 -0.23
CA TYR A 256 -16.68 12.40 0.02
C TYR A 256 -15.79 11.36 0.72
N THR A 257 -14.54 11.29 0.31
CA THR A 257 -13.59 10.30 0.85
C THR A 257 -13.19 10.63 2.28
N ARG A 258 -13.00 11.89 2.63
CA ARG A 258 -12.65 12.30 3.99
C ARG A 258 -13.70 11.83 5.01
N PRO A 259 -14.98 12.23 4.93
CA PRO A 259 -15.98 11.76 5.89
C PRO A 259 -16.19 10.24 5.86
N LEU A 260 -16.06 9.59 4.71
CA LEU A 260 -16.13 8.14 4.62
C LEU A 260 -15.03 7.47 5.48
N PHE A 261 -13.78 7.92 5.35
CA PHE A 261 -12.68 7.36 6.16
C PHE A 261 -12.83 7.72 7.64
N GLU A 262 -13.30 8.92 7.99
CA GLU A 262 -13.60 9.30 9.37
C GLU A 262 -14.60 8.32 9.99
N HIS A 263 -15.69 8.01 9.31
CA HIS A 263 -16.67 7.01 9.74
C HIS A 263 -16.09 5.58 9.82
N VAL A 264 -15.23 5.20 8.89
CA VAL A 264 -14.54 3.89 8.96
C VAL A 264 -13.63 3.81 10.19
N PHE A 265 -12.88 4.85 10.52
CA PHE A 265 -12.02 4.89 11.69
C PHE A 265 -12.81 4.88 13.00
N GLU A 266 -13.91 5.63 13.07
CA GLU A 266 -14.84 5.59 14.19
C GLU A 266 -15.44 4.20 14.39
N TRP A 267 -15.87 3.56 13.29
CA TRP A 267 -16.41 2.21 13.30
C TRP A 267 -15.39 1.17 13.78
N LEU A 268 -14.13 1.28 13.36
CA LEU A 268 -13.02 0.43 13.84
C LEU A 268 -12.75 0.67 15.33
N THR A 269 -12.74 1.92 15.77
CA THR A 269 -12.54 2.29 17.18
C THR A 269 -13.65 1.68 18.07
N ALA A 270 -14.91 1.74 17.64
CA ALA A 270 -16.03 1.12 18.34
C ALA A 270 -15.91 -0.42 18.43
N ARG A 271 -15.08 -1.05 17.59
CA ARG A 271 -14.76 -2.49 17.61
C ARG A 271 -13.46 -2.83 18.32
N GLY A 272 -12.89 -1.89 19.06
CA GLY A 272 -11.69 -2.10 19.86
C GLY A 272 -10.36 -1.95 19.11
N VAL A 273 -10.36 -1.40 17.90
CA VAL A 273 -9.14 -0.97 17.20
C VAL A 273 -8.76 0.42 17.68
N THR A 274 -7.94 0.48 18.73
CA THR A 274 -7.57 1.73 19.42
C THR A 274 -6.07 2.03 19.37
N ASP A 275 -5.27 1.11 18.87
CA ASP A 275 -3.81 1.21 18.82
C ASP A 275 -3.35 1.31 17.37
N TRP A 276 -3.23 2.54 16.87
CA TRP A 276 -2.77 2.85 15.53
C TRP A 276 -1.25 2.97 15.53
N VAL A 277 -0.57 1.99 14.96
CA VAL A 277 0.88 1.91 14.94
C VAL A 277 1.42 2.02 13.51
N THR A 278 2.65 2.50 13.38
CA THR A 278 3.35 2.43 12.10
C THR A 278 3.85 1.01 11.83
N PHE A 279 4.13 0.70 10.57
CA PHE A 279 4.69 -0.61 10.21
C PHE A 279 6.06 -0.81 10.88
N LYS A 280 6.88 0.24 10.89
CA LYS A 280 8.19 0.24 11.55
C LYS A 280 8.07 -0.11 13.02
N ASP A 281 7.21 0.57 13.77
CA ASP A 281 7.01 0.31 15.19
C ASP A 281 6.50 -1.12 15.41
N PHE A 282 5.52 -1.54 14.61
CA PHE A 282 4.93 -2.86 14.71
C PHE A 282 5.95 -3.99 14.53
N VAL A 283 6.81 -3.94 13.50
CA VAL A 283 7.81 -4.99 13.27
C VAL A 283 8.95 -4.92 14.30
N SER A 284 9.30 -3.72 14.78
CA SER A 284 10.34 -3.54 15.81
C SER A 284 9.94 -4.07 17.18
N MET A 285 8.65 -4.15 17.50
CA MET A 285 8.15 -4.76 18.75
C MET A 285 8.26 -6.29 18.77
N ARG A 286 8.54 -6.92 17.63
CA ARG A 286 8.60 -8.39 17.48
C ARG A 286 10.03 -8.95 17.42
N CYS A 287 11.02 -8.05 17.34
CA CYS A 287 12.44 -8.37 17.45
C CYS A 287 12.91 -8.30 18.89
#